data_10e2606a5e050d73d0a0813519ccbab0
#
_entry.id   10e2606a5e050d73d0a0813519ccbab0
#
_cell.length_a   1.000
_cell.length_b   1.000
_cell.length_c   1.000
_cell.angle_alpha   90.00
_cell.angle_beta   90.00
_cell.angle_gamma   90.00
#
_symmetry.space_group_name_H-M   'P 1'
#
loop_
_entity.id
_entity.type
_entity.pdbx_description
1 polymer ?
#
loop_
_entity_poly.entity_id
_entity_poly.type
_entity_poly.pdbx_seq_one_letter_code
_entity_poly.pdbx_strand_id
1 'polypeptide(L)'
;MSKVLIVEDEEAIADIEKDYLELSGFEVTICKDGTSGLAEALDGEYDICILDVMLPGIDGFEICKKVRETKNIPIIMVSAKKEDIDKIR
;
A
#
# COMPACT_ATOMS: atom_id res chain seq x y z
N MET A 1 14.48 -5.34 -11.37
CA MET A 1 13.98 -5.62 -10.01
C MET A 1 12.59 -5.03 -9.85
N SER A 2 11.67 -5.81 -9.34
CA SER A 2 10.29 -5.32 -9.18
C SER A 2 10.19 -4.31 -8.04
N LYS A 3 9.39 -3.28 -8.26
CA LYS A 3 9.21 -2.21 -7.29
C LYS A 3 7.81 -2.30 -6.68
N VAL A 4 7.76 -2.24 -5.35
CA VAL A 4 6.53 -2.33 -4.59
C VAL A 4 6.31 -1.03 -3.82
N LEU A 5 5.10 -0.49 -3.92
CA LEU A 5 4.71 0.65 -3.10
C LEU A 5 3.81 0.13 -1.98
N ILE A 6 4.17 0.48 -0.75
CA ILE A 6 3.35 0.15 0.42
C ILE A 6 2.79 1.45 0.98
N VAL A 7 1.47 1.53 1.11
CA VAL A 7 0.82 2.68 1.73
C VAL A 7 0.18 2.20 3.02
N GLU A 8 0.83 2.49 4.14
CA GLU A 8 0.46 1.98 5.44
C GLU A 8 0.88 2.99 6.51
N ASP A 9 -0.07 3.40 7.34
CA ASP A 9 0.19 4.41 8.36
C ASP A 9 0.84 3.85 9.64
N GLU A 10 0.73 2.55 9.87
CA GLU A 10 1.37 1.95 11.02
C GLU A 10 2.78 1.50 10.67
N GLU A 11 3.74 2.20 11.24
CA GLU A 11 5.15 2.00 10.90
C GLU A 11 5.63 0.57 11.15
N ALA A 12 5.20 -0.03 12.25
CA ALA A 12 5.60 -1.40 12.57
C ALA A 12 5.13 -2.39 11.51
N ILE A 13 3.91 -2.22 11.03
CA ILE A 13 3.35 -3.10 10.01
C ILE A 13 4.06 -2.88 8.68
N ALA A 14 4.26 -1.62 8.31
CA ALA A 14 4.95 -1.29 7.07
C ALA A 14 6.37 -1.85 7.05
N ASP A 15 7.07 -1.76 8.17
CA ASP A 15 8.44 -2.28 8.26
C ASP A 15 8.50 -3.79 8.11
N ILE A 16 7.55 -4.49 8.71
CA ILE A 16 7.49 -5.95 8.58
C ILE A 16 7.25 -6.35 7.12
N GLU A 17 6.31 -5.68 6.47
CA GLU A 17 6.02 -5.96 5.08
C GLU A 17 7.22 -5.66 4.18
N LYS A 18 7.88 -4.53 4.44
CA LYS A 18 9.06 -4.15 3.69
C LYS A 18 10.17 -5.18 3.83
N ASP A 19 10.47 -5.58 5.06
CA ASP A 19 11.52 -6.56 5.30
C ASP A 19 11.26 -7.87 4.56
N TYR A 20 10.03 -8.33 4.61
CA TYR A 20 9.64 -9.56 3.96
C TYR A 20 9.85 -9.47 2.44
N LEU A 21 9.38 -8.37 1.86
CA LEU A 21 9.48 -8.18 0.42
C LEU A 21 10.91 -7.97 -0.05
N GLU A 22 11.71 -7.25 0.73
CA GLU A 22 13.11 -7.05 0.37
C GLU A 22 13.90 -8.35 0.42
N LEU A 23 13.57 -9.23 1.36
CA LEU A 23 14.18 -10.55 1.41
C LEU A 23 13.84 -11.36 0.16
N SER A 24 12.69 -11.08 -0.45
CA SER A 24 12.27 -11.77 -1.66
C SER A 24 12.80 -11.10 -2.94
N GLY A 25 13.59 -10.05 -2.81
CA GLY A 25 14.22 -9.41 -3.96
C GLY A 25 13.48 -8.20 -4.52
N PHE A 26 12.47 -7.69 -3.81
CA PHE A 26 11.74 -6.50 -4.26
C PHE A 26 12.36 -5.23 -3.73
N GLU A 27 12.20 -4.16 -4.49
CA GLU A 27 12.56 -2.82 -4.03
C GLU A 27 11.30 -2.16 -3.49
N VAL A 28 11.33 -1.69 -2.24
CA VAL A 28 10.11 -1.26 -1.54
C VAL A 28 10.18 0.22 -1.15
N THR A 29 9.09 0.94 -1.41
CA THR A 29 8.90 2.31 -0.96
C THR A 29 7.68 2.33 -0.06
N ILE A 30 7.78 3.04 1.07
CA ILE A 30 6.69 3.16 2.03
C ILE A 30 6.18 4.59 2.06
N CYS A 31 4.86 4.76 1.97
CA CYS A 31 4.20 6.04 2.23
C CYS A 31 3.27 5.84 3.42
N LYS A 32 3.21 6.82 4.30
CA LYS A 32 2.50 6.68 5.57
C LYS A 32 1.09 7.27 5.57
N ASP A 33 0.69 7.92 4.52
CA ASP A 33 -0.66 8.46 4.41
C ASP A 33 -1.17 8.33 2.99
N GLY A 34 -2.48 8.52 2.84
CA GLY A 34 -3.11 8.32 1.55
C GLY A 34 -2.71 9.34 0.51
N THR A 35 -2.51 10.59 0.93
CA THR A 35 -2.16 11.66 0.00
C THR A 35 -0.80 11.43 -0.64
N SER A 36 0.22 11.15 0.19
CA SER A 36 1.55 10.88 -0.35
C SER A 36 1.58 9.57 -1.11
N GLY A 37 0.81 8.57 -0.65
CA GLY A 37 0.72 7.29 -1.35
C GLY A 37 0.13 7.43 -2.73
N LEU A 38 -0.92 8.23 -2.86
CA LEU A 38 -1.53 8.46 -4.16
C LEU A 38 -0.57 9.18 -5.10
N ALA A 39 0.08 10.24 -4.61
CA ALA A 39 1.03 10.98 -5.42
C ALA A 39 2.16 10.07 -5.92
N GLU A 40 2.69 9.24 -5.04
CA GLU A 40 3.76 8.33 -5.39
C GLU A 40 3.29 7.28 -6.40
N ALA A 41 2.09 6.75 -6.21
CA ALA A 41 1.55 5.75 -7.12
C ALA A 41 1.35 6.31 -8.54
N LEU A 42 0.97 7.58 -8.63
CA LEU A 42 0.76 8.22 -9.92
C LEU A 42 2.06 8.64 -10.59
N ASP A 43 3.02 9.12 -9.82
CA ASP A 43 4.28 9.63 -10.36
C ASP A 43 5.34 8.56 -10.54
N GLY A 44 5.35 7.56 -9.66
CA GLY A 44 6.39 6.54 -9.67
C GLY A 44 6.09 5.39 -10.62
N GLU A 45 7.09 4.55 -10.80
CA GLU A 45 6.97 3.36 -11.63
C GLU A 45 6.97 2.14 -10.71
N TYR A 46 5.79 1.69 -10.34
CA TYR A 46 5.66 0.54 -9.44
C TYR A 46 5.01 -0.63 -10.15
N ASP A 47 5.44 -1.83 -9.77
CA ASP A 47 4.91 -3.06 -10.35
C ASP A 47 3.71 -3.57 -9.57
N ILE A 48 3.61 -3.20 -8.29
CA ILE A 48 2.50 -3.58 -7.45
C ILE A 48 2.36 -2.56 -6.32
N CYS A 49 1.13 -2.36 -5.87
CA CYS A 49 0.84 -1.45 -4.77
C CYS A 49 0.08 -2.19 -3.67
N ILE A 50 0.54 -2.08 -2.43
CA ILE A 50 -0.15 -2.65 -1.28
C ILE A 50 -0.73 -1.49 -0.48
N LEU A 51 -2.05 -1.46 -0.37
CA LEU A 51 -2.76 -0.35 0.29
C LEU A 51 -3.47 -0.82 1.53
N ASP A 52 -3.30 -0.07 2.61
CA ASP A 52 -4.15 -0.22 3.78
C ASP A 52 -5.49 0.46 3.46
N VAL A 53 -6.57 -0.21 3.79
CA VAL A 53 -7.91 0.33 3.55
C VAL A 53 -8.19 1.57 4.39
N MET A 54 -7.74 1.57 5.63
CA MET A 54 -8.04 2.65 6.56
C MET A 54 -6.82 3.53 6.80
N LEU A 55 -6.69 4.55 5.94
CA LEU A 55 -5.58 5.48 6.01
C LEU A 55 -6.05 6.87 6.42
N PRO A 56 -5.18 7.65 7.08
CA PRO A 56 -5.50 9.06 7.28
C PRO A 56 -5.48 9.80 5.94
N GLY A 57 -6.34 10.78 5.82
CA GLY A 57 -6.46 11.55 4.58
C GLY A 57 -7.35 10.86 3.57
N ILE A 58 -6.78 10.31 2.53
CA ILE A 58 -7.52 9.60 1.49
C ILE A 58 -7.49 8.11 1.80
N ASP A 59 -8.65 7.46 1.83
CA ASP A 59 -8.69 6.04 2.15
C ASP A 59 -8.24 5.18 0.97
N GLY A 60 -8.00 3.89 1.25
CA GLY A 60 -7.45 2.98 0.26
C GLY A 60 -8.34 2.79 -0.97
N PHE A 61 -9.66 2.81 -0.79
CA PHE A 61 -10.58 2.66 -1.92
C PHE A 61 -10.49 3.84 -2.87
N GLU A 62 -10.36 5.04 -2.32
CA GLU A 62 -10.24 6.25 -3.13
C GLU A 62 -8.93 6.25 -3.91
N ILE A 63 -7.84 5.83 -3.27
CA ILE A 63 -6.54 5.72 -3.94
C ILE A 63 -6.63 4.72 -5.09
N CYS A 64 -7.22 3.56 -4.84
CA CYS A 64 -7.36 2.53 -5.85
C CYS A 64 -8.12 3.06 -7.06
N LYS A 65 -9.23 3.76 -6.82
CA LYS A 65 -10.03 4.32 -7.89
C LYS A 65 -9.23 5.31 -8.75
N LYS A 66 -8.51 6.22 -8.09
CA LYS A 66 -7.74 7.24 -8.81
C LYS A 66 -6.58 6.65 -9.59
N VAL A 67 -5.91 5.66 -9.03
CA VAL A 67 -4.80 5.01 -9.72
C VAL A 67 -5.32 4.25 -10.95
N ARG A 68 -6.45 3.57 -10.81
CA ARG A 68 -7.04 2.82 -11.93
C ARG A 68 -7.44 3.69 -13.10
N GLU A 69 -7.67 4.99 -12.87
CA GLU A 69 -8.01 5.91 -13.94
C GLU A 69 -6.86 6.15 -14.91
N THR A 70 -5.62 6.01 -14.44
CA THR A 70 -4.44 6.33 -15.25
C THR A 70 -3.45 5.19 -15.37
N LYS A 71 -3.47 4.23 -14.48
CA LYS A 71 -2.49 3.14 -14.45
C LYS A 71 -3.17 1.80 -14.26
N ASN A 72 -2.51 0.77 -14.73
CA ASN A 72 -3.06 -0.58 -14.65
C ASN A 72 -2.11 -1.50 -13.89
N ILE A 73 -1.70 -1.07 -12.70
CA ILE A 73 -0.84 -1.89 -11.85
C ILE A 73 -1.70 -2.68 -10.88
N PRO A 74 -1.27 -3.88 -10.49
CA PRO A 74 -1.98 -4.65 -9.47
C PRO A 74 -2.00 -3.91 -8.14
N ILE A 75 -3.15 -3.90 -7.49
CA ILE A 75 -3.32 -3.27 -6.20
C ILE A 75 -3.90 -4.31 -5.24
N ILE A 76 -3.20 -4.53 -4.14
CA ILE A 76 -3.66 -5.43 -3.09
C ILE A 76 -4.12 -4.57 -1.94
N MET A 77 -5.38 -4.69 -1.57
CA MET A 77 -5.92 -3.94 -0.44
C MET A 77 -5.92 -4.82 0.78
N VAL A 78 -5.35 -4.32 1.86
CA VAL A 78 -5.24 -5.07 3.11
C VAL A 78 -5.87 -4.26 4.23
N SER A 79 -6.37 -4.96 5.22
CA SER A 79 -6.86 -4.33 6.43
C SER A 79 -6.22 -5.07 7.59
N ALA A 80 -5.25 -4.41 8.20
CA ALA A 80 -4.50 -5.00 9.30
C ALA A 80 -5.02 -4.53 10.66
N LYS A 81 -6.23 -3.95 10.67
CA LYS A 81 -6.79 -3.47 11.92
C LYS A 81 -7.27 -4.66 12.75
N LYS A 82 -7.03 -4.56 14.02
CA LYS A 82 -7.31 -5.66 14.94
C LYS A 82 -8.77 -6.10 14.91
N GLU A 83 -9.69 -5.15 14.82
CA GLU A 83 -11.11 -5.48 14.80
C GLU A 83 -11.50 -6.28 13.57
N ASP A 84 -10.86 -6.07 12.45
CA ASP A 84 -11.14 -6.84 11.24
C ASP A 84 -10.64 -8.27 11.40
N ILE A 85 -9.50 -8.43 12.02
CA ILE A 85 -8.95 -9.75 12.30
C ILE A 85 -9.91 -10.52 13.23
N ASP A 86 -10.44 -9.84 14.23
CA ASP A 86 -11.38 -10.46 15.14
C ASP A 86 -12.65 -10.93 14.45
N LYS A 87 -13.09 -10.22 13.44
CA LYS A 87 -14.30 -10.56 12.71
C LYS A 87 -14.15 -11.75 11.78
N ILE A 88 -12.96 -12.07 11.40
CA ILE A 88 -12.71 -13.16 10.47
C ILE A 88 -12.93 -14.53 11.10
N ARG A 89 -12.84 -14.66 12.38
CA ARG A 89 -12.98 -15.93 13.07
C ARG A 89 -14.36 -16.56 12.96
#